data_c1dc9838eccc22782b01a27d8bc525a3
#
_entry.id   c1dc9838eccc22782b01a27d8bc525a3
#
_cell.length_a   1.000
_cell.length_b   1.000
_cell.length_c   1.000
_cell.angle_alpha   90.00
_cell.angle_beta   90.00
_cell.angle_gamma   90.00
#
_symmetry.space_group_name_H-M   'P 1'
#
loop_
_entity.id
_entity.type
_entity.pdbx_description
1 polymer ?
#
loop_
_entity_poly.entity_id
_entity_poly.type
_entity_poly.pdbx_seq_one_letter_code
_entity_poly.pdbx_strand_id
1 'polypeptide(L)'
;MKLLNQRPLDKITVKDIVSDCGISRNTFYYHYQDIYDLLQATFSMVLEDALSENITTWRESLVNVTKFALENRRAVYHVYNSANRDQLERYLNRVTGQRMEKLIRYLTRDIRVNDEDVRYLALFYKHAIVGTLMEWLGNDMKADVEHVMARMTVLLEGNLRLSLERIGTN
;
A
#
# COMPACT_ATOMS: atom_id res chain seq x y z
N MET A 1 10.82 10.79 5.99
CA MET A 1 10.90 11.03 4.52
C MET A 1 12.13 11.83 4.09
N LYS A 2 12.52 12.95 4.74
CA LYS A 2 13.67 13.80 4.35
C LYS A 2 14.97 13.00 4.19
N LEU A 3 15.38 12.22 5.20
CA LEU A 3 16.60 11.41 5.15
C LEU A 3 16.56 10.33 4.06
N LEU A 4 15.41 9.69 3.87
CA LEU A 4 15.20 8.68 2.80
C LEU A 4 15.31 9.28 1.39
N ASN A 5 14.97 10.55 1.21
CA ASN A 5 15.19 11.24 -0.07
C ASN A 5 16.67 11.55 -0.34
N GLN A 6 17.52 11.52 0.69
CA GLN A 6 18.95 11.87 0.58
C GLN A 6 19.85 10.64 0.43
N ARG A 7 19.52 9.53 1.10
CA ARG A 7 20.37 8.33 1.14
C ARG A 7 19.57 7.04 1.36
N PRO A 8 20.13 5.87 0.96
CA PRO A 8 19.52 4.57 1.16
C PRO A 8 19.17 4.30 2.63
N LEU A 9 18.07 3.54 2.85
CA LEU A 9 17.60 3.17 4.18
C LEU A 9 18.70 2.51 5.03
N ASP A 10 19.48 1.60 4.44
CA ASP A 10 20.55 0.86 5.13
C ASP A 10 21.72 1.76 5.59
N LYS A 11 21.75 3.02 5.14
CA LYS A 11 22.73 4.04 5.54
C LYS A 11 22.15 5.06 6.51
N ILE A 12 20.92 4.88 6.99
CA ILE A 12 20.27 5.73 7.97
C ILE A 12 20.37 5.05 9.34
N THR A 13 20.85 5.79 10.33
CA THR A 13 20.96 5.33 11.72
C THR A 13 19.98 6.07 12.63
N VAL A 14 19.68 5.48 13.79
CA VAL A 14 18.88 6.16 14.83
C VAL A 14 19.54 7.50 15.23
N LYS A 15 20.89 7.55 15.23
CA LYS A 15 21.62 8.80 15.52
C LYS A 15 21.28 9.89 14.50
N ASP A 16 21.20 9.55 13.23
CA ASP A 16 20.86 10.52 12.18
C ASP A 16 19.45 11.05 12.36
N ILE A 17 18.50 10.15 12.66
CA ILE A 17 17.09 10.49 12.86
C ILE A 17 16.91 11.43 14.05
N VAL A 18 17.46 11.06 15.21
CA VAL A 18 17.30 11.88 16.43
C VAL A 18 18.02 13.24 16.31
N SER A 19 19.15 13.27 15.58
CA SER A 19 19.84 14.52 15.29
C SER A 19 19.04 15.43 14.35
N ASP A 20 18.40 14.88 13.31
CA ASP A 20 17.57 15.65 12.36
C ASP A 20 16.28 16.17 13.03
N CYS A 21 15.72 15.41 13.99
CA CYS A 21 14.49 15.76 14.70
C CYS A 21 14.74 16.56 15.98
N GLY A 22 15.99 16.72 16.44
CA GLY A 22 16.31 17.41 17.69
C GLY A 22 15.82 16.70 18.95
N ILE A 23 15.70 15.37 18.93
CA ILE A 23 15.22 14.55 20.06
C ILE A 23 16.33 13.65 20.62
N SER A 24 16.12 13.06 21.81
CA SER A 24 17.04 12.10 22.40
C SER A 24 16.82 10.68 21.84
N ARG A 25 17.86 9.82 21.96
CA ARG A 25 17.70 8.38 21.66
C ARG A 25 16.65 7.72 22.57
N ASN A 26 16.55 8.12 23.82
CA ASN A 26 15.54 7.58 24.74
C ASN A 26 14.13 7.93 24.26
N THR A 27 13.91 9.14 23.75
CA THR A 27 12.65 9.55 23.15
C THR A 27 12.32 8.71 21.93
N PHE A 28 13.31 8.42 21.08
CA PHE A 28 13.12 7.53 19.93
C PHE A 28 12.67 6.13 20.38
N TYR A 29 13.41 5.48 21.27
CA TYR A 29 13.15 4.12 21.73
C TYR A 29 11.90 4.01 22.63
N TYR A 30 11.41 5.12 23.15
CA TYR A 30 10.11 5.16 23.84
C TYR A 30 8.94 4.93 22.86
N HIS A 31 9.07 5.44 21.62
CA HIS A 31 8.01 5.36 20.61
C HIS A 31 8.20 4.23 19.59
N TYR A 32 9.44 3.89 19.25
CA TYR A 32 9.77 2.93 18.19
C TYR A 32 10.85 1.96 18.65
N GLN A 33 10.67 0.69 18.33
CA GLN A 33 11.65 -0.34 18.64
C GLN A 33 12.93 -0.19 17.82
N ASP A 34 12.77 0.16 16.56
CA ASP A 34 13.86 0.37 15.61
C ASP A 34 13.44 1.31 14.45
N ILE A 35 14.33 1.47 13.47
CA ILE A 35 14.09 2.31 12.28
C ILE A 35 12.96 1.74 11.41
N TYR A 36 12.76 0.44 11.41
CA TYR A 36 11.76 -0.21 10.58
C TYR A 36 10.35 -0.04 11.15
N ASP A 37 10.24 -0.04 12.47
CA ASP A 37 9.00 0.29 13.18
C ASP A 37 8.58 1.74 12.90
N LEU A 38 9.54 2.69 12.97
CA LEU A 38 9.31 4.07 12.52
C LEU A 38 8.93 4.14 11.04
N LEU A 39 9.59 3.39 10.17
CA LEU A 39 9.29 3.36 8.75
C LEU A 39 7.86 2.87 8.50
N GLN A 40 7.45 1.79 9.16
CA GLN A 40 6.09 1.26 9.07
C GLN A 40 5.06 2.27 9.57
N ALA A 41 5.30 2.93 10.69
CA ALA A 41 4.43 4.00 11.21
C ALA A 41 4.33 5.17 10.20
N THR A 42 5.45 5.58 9.60
CA THR A 42 5.48 6.64 8.58
C THR A 42 4.66 6.26 7.34
N PHE A 43 4.81 5.03 6.85
CA PHE A 43 4.00 4.55 5.72
C PHE A 43 2.52 4.41 6.08
N SER A 44 2.19 4.00 7.33
CA SER A 44 0.81 3.93 7.79
C SER A 44 0.14 5.31 7.74
N MET A 45 0.78 6.33 8.28
CA MET A 45 0.26 7.70 8.25
C MET A 45 0.04 8.19 6.82
N VAL A 46 1.02 8.02 5.95
CA VAL A 46 0.96 8.48 4.57
C VAL A 46 -0.12 7.75 3.78
N LEU A 47 -0.25 6.44 3.98
CA LEU A 47 -1.25 5.65 3.29
C LEU A 47 -2.65 5.86 3.87
N GLU A 48 -2.79 6.14 5.16
CA GLU A 48 -4.07 6.54 5.75
C GLU A 48 -4.55 7.86 5.13
N ASP A 49 -3.68 8.84 4.94
CA ASP A 49 -4.01 10.10 4.27
C ASP A 49 -4.34 9.89 2.77
N ALA A 50 -3.59 9.02 2.08
CA ALA A 50 -3.80 8.73 0.66
C ALA A 50 -5.03 7.83 0.42
N LEU A 51 -5.36 6.98 1.39
CA LEU A 51 -6.45 6.05 1.35
C LEU A 51 -7.68 6.69 1.99
N SER A 52 -8.55 7.30 1.18
CA SER A 52 -9.86 7.81 1.64
C SER A 52 -10.59 6.80 2.54
N GLU A 53 -11.25 7.27 3.59
CA GLU A 53 -12.13 6.44 4.44
C GLU A 53 -13.31 5.87 3.62
N ASN A 54 -13.68 6.52 2.52
CA ASN A 54 -14.75 6.07 1.66
C ASN A 54 -14.31 4.86 0.81
N ILE A 55 -14.87 3.71 1.12
CA ILE A 55 -14.57 2.42 0.47
C ILE A 55 -14.88 2.44 -1.03
N THR A 56 -15.80 3.28 -1.49
CA THR A 56 -16.21 3.35 -2.90
C THR A 56 -15.22 4.09 -3.79
N THR A 57 -14.25 4.79 -3.21
CA THR A 57 -13.24 5.60 -3.94
C THR A 57 -11.87 4.90 -4.00
N TRP A 58 -11.85 3.58 -4.09
CA TRP A 58 -10.60 2.81 -4.17
C TRP A 58 -9.71 3.23 -5.36
N ARG A 59 -10.32 3.68 -6.46
CA ARG A 59 -9.60 4.26 -7.61
C ARG A 59 -8.81 5.50 -7.21
N GLU A 60 -9.44 6.45 -6.52
CA GLU A 60 -8.79 7.65 -6.01
C GLU A 60 -7.66 7.28 -5.04
N SER A 61 -7.88 6.29 -4.19
CA SER A 61 -6.86 5.77 -3.30
C SER A 61 -5.63 5.25 -4.04
N LEU A 62 -5.81 4.49 -5.14
CA LEU A 62 -4.69 4.03 -5.97
C LEU A 62 -3.94 5.20 -6.63
N VAL A 63 -4.67 6.17 -7.18
CA VAL A 63 -4.08 7.38 -7.76
C VAL A 63 -3.28 8.15 -6.70
N ASN A 64 -3.82 8.34 -5.50
CA ASN A 64 -3.14 9.04 -4.42
C ASN A 64 -1.87 8.31 -3.96
N VAL A 65 -1.92 6.98 -3.80
CA VAL A 65 -0.75 6.16 -3.45
C VAL A 65 0.35 6.25 -4.51
N THR A 66 -0.01 6.18 -5.78
CA THR A 66 0.96 6.27 -6.87
C THR A 66 1.52 7.68 -7.03
N LYS A 67 0.70 8.71 -6.86
CA LYS A 67 1.14 10.11 -6.82
C LYS A 67 2.14 10.33 -5.68
N PHE A 68 1.83 9.87 -4.48
CA PHE A 68 2.77 9.91 -3.36
C PHE A 68 4.09 9.21 -3.69
N ALA A 69 4.04 8.03 -4.31
CA ALA A 69 5.25 7.30 -4.68
C ALA A 69 6.12 8.06 -5.69
N LEU A 70 5.50 8.75 -6.66
CA LEU A 70 6.20 9.60 -7.63
C LEU A 70 6.80 10.85 -6.99
N GLU A 71 6.06 11.54 -6.14
CA GLU A 71 6.53 12.72 -5.40
C GLU A 71 7.70 12.38 -4.47
N ASN A 72 7.72 11.17 -3.92
CA ASN A 72 8.75 10.66 -3.04
C ASN A 72 9.63 9.58 -3.67
N ARG A 73 9.80 9.62 -4.99
CA ARG A 73 10.42 8.56 -5.79
C ARG A 73 11.74 8.04 -5.22
N ARG A 74 12.63 8.93 -4.79
CA ARG A 74 13.92 8.54 -4.21
C ARG A 74 13.75 7.78 -2.91
N ALA A 75 12.90 8.25 -2.01
CA ALA A 75 12.65 7.61 -0.72
C ALA A 75 12.02 6.22 -0.92
N VAL A 76 10.99 6.12 -1.76
CA VAL A 76 10.33 4.84 -2.08
C VAL A 76 11.32 3.87 -2.72
N TYR A 77 12.15 4.33 -3.66
CA TYR A 77 13.18 3.52 -4.31
C TYR A 77 14.24 3.02 -3.33
N HIS A 78 14.67 3.85 -2.38
CA HIS A 78 15.62 3.46 -1.34
C HIS A 78 15.06 2.37 -0.41
N VAL A 79 13.76 2.40 -0.12
CA VAL A 79 13.09 1.34 0.66
C VAL A 79 12.91 0.07 -0.18
N TYR A 80 12.43 0.21 -1.41
CA TYR A 80 12.23 -0.91 -2.33
C TYR A 80 13.52 -1.70 -2.60
N ASN A 81 14.68 -1.02 -2.72
CA ASN A 81 15.97 -1.64 -2.96
C ASN A 81 16.77 -1.97 -1.69
N SER A 82 16.19 -1.77 -0.51
CA SER A 82 16.81 -2.15 0.76
C SER A 82 16.58 -3.63 1.08
N ALA A 83 17.31 -4.15 2.08
CA ALA A 83 17.06 -5.47 2.65
C ALA A 83 15.64 -5.64 3.24
N ASN A 84 14.86 -4.56 3.32
CA ASN A 84 13.52 -4.51 3.90
C ASN A 84 12.39 -4.43 2.86
N ARG A 85 12.68 -4.72 1.60
CA ARG A 85 11.68 -4.82 0.53
C ARG A 85 10.50 -5.72 0.92
N ASP A 86 10.79 -6.85 1.56
CA ASP A 86 9.75 -7.80 2.02
C ASP A 86 8.82 -7.20 3.07
N GLN A 87 9.32 -6.28 3.90
CA GLN A 87 8.47 -5.58 4.87
C GLN A 87 7.51 -4.60 4.18
N LEU A 88 8.00 -3.87 3.17
CA LEU A 88 7.15 -3.02 2.34
C LEU A 88 6.06 -3.85 1.66
N GLU A 89 6.42 -4.96 1.05
CA GLU A 89 5.48 -5.85 0.37
C GLU A 89 4.44 -6.44 1.35
N ARG A 90 4.87 -6.95 2.50
CA ARG A 90 3.96 -7.42 3.55
C ARG A 90 3.00 -6.33 4.03
N TYR A 91 3.50 -5.11 4.21
CA TYR A 91 2.69 -3.98 4.62
C TYR A 91 1.62 -3.65 3.56
N LEU A 92 2.01 -3.52 2.29
CA LEU A 92 1.09 -3.28 1.17
C LEU A 92 0.03 -4.38 1.05
N ASN A 93 0.45 -5.65 1.16
CA ASN A 93 -0.47 -6.80 1.15
C ASN A 93 -1.48 -6.73 2.29
N ARG A 94 -1.08 -6.39 3.50
CA ARG A 94 -1.97 -6.26 4.65
C ARG A 94 -3.01 -5.18 4.45
N VAL A 95 -2.57 -3.96 4.11
CA VAL A 95 -3.46 -2.80 3.96
C VAL A 95 -4.43 -3.00 2.79
N THR A 96 -3.92 -3.43 1.63
CA THR A 96 -4.75 -3.69 0.45
C THR A 96 -5.75 -4.81 0.70
N GLY A 97 -5.34 -5.89 1.38
CA GLY A 97 -6.22 -7.01 1.71
C GLY A 97 -7.38 -6.59 2.60
N GLN A 98 -7.12 -5.84 3.66
CA GLN A 98 -8.16 -5.31 4.55
C GLN A 98 -9.17 -4.41 3.82
N ARG A 99 -8.68 -3.57 2.90
CA ARG A 99 -9.54 -2.69 2.11
C ARG A 99 -10.36 -3.45 1.09
N MET A 100 -9.78 -4.42 0.40
CA MET A 100 -10.50 -5.27 -0.55
C MET A 100 -11.60 -6.08 0.15
N GLU A 101 -11.33 -6.64 1.33
CA GLU A 101 -12.34 -7.34 2.10
C GLU A 101 -13.51 -6.42 2.48
N LYS A 102 -13.22 -5.21 2.99
CA LYS A 102 -14.25 -4.21 3.30
C LYS A 102 -15.08 -3.82 2.08
N LEU A 103 -14.42 -3.60 0.93
CA LEU A 103 -15.10 -3.25 -0.33
C LEU A 103 -16.04 -4.39 -0.77
N ILE A 104 -15.55 -5.63 -0.78
CA ILE A 104 -16.32 -6.80 -1.19
C ILE A 104 -17.54 -6.97 -0.27
N ARG A 105 -17.36 -6.90 1.05
CA ARG A 105 -18.46 -6.96 2.02
C ARG A 105 -19.49 -5.83 1.81
N TYR A 106 -19.04 -4.63 1.49
CA TYR A 106 -19.93 -3.52 1.17
C TYR A 106 -20.74 -3.80 -0.11
N LEU A 107 -20.11 -4.31 -1.16
CA LEU A 107 -20.75 -4.63 -2.42
C LEU A 107 -21.70 -5.85 -2.32
N THR A 108 -21.47 -6.72 -1.35
CA THR A 108 -22.28 -7.94 -1.15
C THR A 108 -23.29 -7.82 -0.02
N ARG A 109 -23.48 -6.62 0.58
CA ARG A 109 -24.36 -6.43 1.73
C ARG A 109 -25.81 -6.88 1.51
N ASP A 110 -26.29 -6.82 0.27
CA ASP A 110 -27.67 -7.15 -0.14
C ASP A 110 -27.79 -8.54 -0.79
N ILE A 111 -26.70 -9.31 -0.84
CA ILE A 111 -26.67 -10.66 -1.43
C ILE A 111 -26.02 -11.66 -0.46
N ARG A 112 -26.46 -12.91 -0.53
CA ARG A 112 -25.82 -13.98 0.25
C ARG A 112 -24.51 -14.38 -0.40
N VAL A 113 -23.40 -14.11 0.28
CA VAL A 113 -22.07 -14.56 -0.09
C VAL A 113 -21.43 -15.18 1.14
N ASN A 114 -20.79 -16.32 1.01
CA ASN A 114 -20.10 -16.93 2.15
C ASN A 114 -18.78 -16.20 2.47
N ASP A 115 -18.32 -16.30 3.70
CA ASP A 115 -17.10 -15.65 4.17
C ASP A 115 -15.82 -16.18 3.49
N GLU A 116 -15.85 -17.38 3.00
CA GLU A 116 -14.74 -17.99 2.29
C GLU A 116 -14.55 -17.34 0.92
N ASP A 117 -15.62 -17.16 0.16
CA ASP A 117 -15.59 -16.48 -1.13
C ASP A 117 -15.14 -15.02 -1.00
N VAL A 118 -15.62 -14.31 0.02
CA VAL A 118 -15.16 -12.93 0.32
C VAL A 118 -13.64 -12.91 0.52
N ARG A 119 -13.10 -13.87 1.30
CA ARG A 119 -11.65 -13.96 1.55
C ARG A 119 -10.87 -14.27 0.29
N TYR A 120 -11.33 -15.23 -0.54
CA TYR A 120 -10.64 -15.58 -1.79
C TYR A 120 -10.66 -14.45 -2.81
N LEU A 121 -11.78 -13.74 -2.95
CA LEU A 121 -11.84 -12.55 -3.79
C LEU A 121 -10.89 -11.45 -3.30
N ALA A 122 -10.92 -11.15 -2.01
CA ALA A 122 -10.02 -10.18 -1.42
C ALA A 122 -8.54 -10.56 -1.63
N LEU A 123 -8.21 -11.83 -1.48
CA LEU A 123 -6.87 -12.37 -1.73
C LEU A 123 -6.44 -12.19 -3.18
N PHE A 124 -7.30 -12.55 -4.13
CA PHE A 124 -7.03 -12.42 -5.57
C PHE A 124 -6.77 -10.97 -5.97
N TYR A 125 -7.67 -10.07 -5.64
CA TYR A 125 -7.55 -8.66 -6.00
C TYR A 125 -6.38 -7.97 -5.28
N LYS A 126 -6.13 -8.30 -4.01
CA LYS A 126 -4.96 -7.84 -3.27
C LYS A 126 -3.67 -8.16 -4.03
N HIS A 127 -3.48 -9.41 -4.46
CA HIS A 127 -2.26 -9.81 -5.15
C HIS A 127 -2.15 -9.19 -6.54
N ALA A 128 -3.24 -9.00 -7.26
CA ALA A 128 -3.23 -8.30 -8.53
C ALA A 128 -2.79 -6.84 -8.37
N ILE A 129 -3.32 -6.13 -7.37
CA ILE A 129 -2.99 -4.73 -7.10
C ILE A 129 -1.53 -4.60 -6.61
N VAL A 130 -1.16 -5.35 -5.57
CA VAL A 130 0.17 -5.25 -4.97
C VAL A 130 1.23 -5.74 -5.95
N GLY A 131 1.00 -6.84 -6.67
CA GLY A 131 1.93 -7.34 -7.68
C GLY A 131 2.20 -6.31 -8.78
N THR A 132 1.15 -5.67 -9.30
CA THR A 132 1.30 -4.60 -10.31
C THR A 132 2.07 -3.40 -9.77
N LEU A 133 1.80 -3.01 -8.52
CA LEU A 133 2.53 -1.90 -7.87
C LEU A 133 4.01 -2.25 -7.68
N MET A 134 4.31 -3.45 -7.19
CA MET A 134 5.68 -3.91 -6.97
C MET A 134 6.46 -4.05 -8.28
N GLU A 135 5.82 -4.51 -9.36
CA GLU A 135 6.39 -4.54 -10.70
C GLU A 135 6.69 -3.14 -11.23
N TRP A 136 5.76 -2.21 -11.07
CA TRP A 136 5.96 -0.81 -11.44
C TRP A 136 7.13 -0.16 -10.68
N LEU A 137 7.24 -0.40 -9.37
CA LEU A 137 8.38 0.02 -8.56
C LEU A 137 9.69 -0.60 -9.07
N GLY A 138 9.67 -1.90 -9.40
CA GLY A 138 10.82 -2.63 -9.92
C GLY A 138 11.30 -2.17 -11.30
N ASN A 139 10.40 -1.60 -12.09
CA ASN A 139 10.69 -0.98 -13.39
C ASN A 139 10.99 0.53 -13.29
N ASP A 140 11.56 0.96 -12.16
CA ASP A 140 11.98 2.35 -11.91
C ASP A 140 10.83 3.37 -12.04
N MET A 141 9.58 2.97 -11.82
CA MET A 141 8.41 3.84 -11.95
C MET A 141 8.36 4.55 -13.33
N LYS A 142 8.85 3.89 -14.40
CA LYS A 142 8.95 4.50 -15.75
C LYS A 142 7.64 4.50 -16.50
N ALA A 143 6.77 3.51 -16.24
CA ALA A 143 5.47 3.45 -16.89
C ALA A 143 4.60 4.62 -16.45
N ASP A 144 3.78 5.12 -17.39
CA ASP A 144 2.73 6.08 -17.07
C ASP A 144 1.74 5.45 -16.08
N VAL A 145 1.84 5.89 -14.85
CA VAL A 145 1.06 5.35 -13.75
C VAL A 145 -0.43 5.62 -13.92
N GLU A 146 -0.81 6.73 -14.53
CA GLU A 146 -2.22 7.03 -14.80
C GLU A 146 -2.79 6.02 -15.79
N HIS A 147 -2.04 5.70 -16.84
CA HIS A 147 -2.42 4.66 -17.80
C HIS A 147 -2.51 3.28 -17.13
N VAL A 148 -1.51 2.88 -16.33
CA VAL A 148 -1.51 1.59 -15.62
C VAL A 148 -2.72 1.50 -14.68
N MET A 149 -2.98 2.55 -13.90
CA MET A 149 -4.11 2.57 -12.95
C MET A 149 -5.46 2.59 -13.66
N ALA A 150 -5.60 3.31 -14.77
CA ALA A 150 -6.83 3.30 -15.57
C ALA A 150 -7.13 1.90 -16.12
N ARG A 151 -6.12 1.19 -16.63
CA ARG A 151 -6.27 -0.18 -17.12
C ARG A 151 -6.61 -1.17 -16.00
N MET A 152 -5.90 -1.06 -14.86
CA MET A 152 -6.20 -1.87 -13.68
C MET A 152 -7.63 -1.66 -13.19
N THR A 153 -8.10 -0.43 -13.17
CA THR A 153 -9.47 -0.08 -12.77
C THR A 153 -10.49 -0.80 -13.64
N VAL A 154 -10.36 -0.70 -14.97
CA VAL A 154 -11.29 -1.36 -15.91
C VAL A 154 -11.31 -2.88 -15.68
N LEU A 155 -10.14 -3.50 -15.51
CA LEU A 155 -10.03 -4.94 -15.28
C LEU A 155 -10.63 -5.36 -13.93
N LEU A 156 -10.37 -4.57 -12.87
CA LEU A 156 -10.84 -4.92 -11.52
C LEU A 156 -12.35 -4.72 -11.39
N GLU A 157 -12.90 -3.57 -11.79
CA GLU A 157 -14.34 -3.28 -11.63
C GLU A 157 -15.22 -4.26 -12.41
N GLY A 158 -14.91 -4.49 -13.69
CA GLY A 158 -15.67 -5.39 -14.52
C GLY A 158 -15.68 -6.84 -14.02
N ASN A 159 -14.50 -7.34 -13.66
CA ASN A 159 -14.35 -8.72 -13.20
C ASN A 159 -14.88 -8.93 -11.79
N LEU A 160 -14.73 -7.96 -10.89
CA LEU A 160 -15.25 -8.05 -9.52
C LEU A 160 -16.77 -8.21 -9.55
N ARG A 161 -17.48 -7.36 -10.31
CA ARG A 161 -18.93 -7.44 -10.45
C ARG A 161 -19.38 -8.80 -10.98
N LEU A 162 -18.77 -9.28 -12.06
CA LEU A 162 -19.07 -10.60 -12.63
C LEU A 162 -18.79 -11.73 -11.65
N SER A 163 -17.71 -11.65 -10.87
CA SER A 163 -17.38 -12.64 -9.84
C SER A 163 -18.44 -12.66 -8.75
N LEU A 164 -18.90 -11.50 -8.30
CA LEU A 164 -19.94 -11.39 -7.27
C LEU A 164 -21.28 -11.92 -7.75
N GLU A 165 -21.66 -11.63 -9.00
CA GLU A 165 -22.89 -12.16 -9.61
C GLU A 165 -22.87 -13.70 -9.68
N ARG A 166 -21.72 -14.30 -10.02
CA ARG A 166 -21.57 -15.77 -10.09
C ARG A 166 -21.60 -16.45 -8.72
N ILE A 167 -21.04 -15.84 -7.71
CA ILE A 167 -20.98 -16.39 -6.35
C ILE A 167 -22.34 -16.25 -5.65
N GLY A 168 -23.05 -15.14 -5.86
CA GLY A 168 -24.36 -14.89 -5.24
C GLY A 168 -25.50 -15.70 -5.81
N THR A 169 -25.29 -16.45 -6.91
CA THR A 169 -26.29 -17.32 -7.55
C THR A 169 -26.17 -18.79 -7.15
N ASN A 170 -25.20 -19.16 -6.35
CA ASN A 170 -25.03 -20.50 -5.76
C ASN A 170 -25.43 -20.47 -4.27
#